data_9efb4651df5f8c47d24e6d7b80257b2a
#
_entry.id   9efb4651df5f8c47d24e6d7b80257b2a
#
_cell.length_a   1.000
_cell.length_b   1.000
_cell.length_c   1.000
_cell.angle_alpha   90.00
_cell.angle_beta   90.00
_cell.angle_gamma   90.00
#
_symmetry.space_group_name_H-M   'P 1'
#
loop_
_entity.id
_entity.type
_entity.pdbx_description
1 polymer ?
#
loop_
_entity_poly.entity_id
_entity_poly.type
_entity_poly.pdbx_seq_one_letter_code
_entity_poly.pdbx_strand_id
1 'polypeptide(L)'
;MKHFLIYTNCHKDRGLAVTERIRGYLESRGQKCTVILQDMAREQSPAKSCLSAEGHTYTKEEDRPGYPEDAYCMIVLGGDGTMLQAAWDVRKAHIPLIGVNLGTLGYMTEVEPGCLEEALDRLMGGQASSESRMMLNGRVFYRDGRVTEDWCLNDIVISRCGALQVIKLNIFVNGQFLKEYSADGVIITTPTGSTGYNLSAGGPIAKPSARLIIMTPICPHTLSSRSIILSPEDVIEIEIPQGREGRRQQVTANFDGAHELSMSTGDRIRIVESEKTTEILSVNKISFLEVLHRKMRETE
;
A
#
# COMPACT_ATOMS: atom_id res chain seq x y z
N MET A 1 21.89 -19.82 -9.08
CA MET A 1 20.57 -20.22 -8.57
C MET A 1 20.01 -19.00 -7.83
N LYS A 2 18.81 -18.53 -8.22
CA LYS A 2 18.12 -17.41 -7.57
C LYS A 2 17.09 -17.98 -6.58
N HIS A 3 16.78 -17.24 -5.51
CA HIS A 3 15.75 -17.60 -4.54
C HIS A 3 14.54 -16.70 -4.73
N PHE A 4 13.41 -17.27 -5.15
CA PHE A 4 12.15 -16.56 -5.38
C PHE A 4 11.22 -16.76 -4.19
N LEU A 5 10.61 -15.68 -3.73
CA LEU A 5 9.50 -15.76 -2.79
C LEU A 5 8.19 -15.70 -3.58
N ILE A 6 7.22 -16.52 -3.23
CA ILE A 6 5.90 -16.54 -3.86
C ILE A 6 4.89 -16.15 -2.77
N TYR A 7 4.35 -14.93 -2.87
CA TYR A 7 3.40 -14.38 -1.90
C TYR A 7 1.99 -14.50 -2.45
N THR A 8 1.16 -15.34 -1.84
CA THR A 8 -0.12 -15.75 -2.39
C THR A 8 -1.31 -15.28 -1.57
N ASN A 9 -2.25 -14.61 -2.24
CA ASN A 9 -3.58 -14.37 -1.71
C ASN A 9 -4.47 -15.60 -1.93
N CYS A 10 -4.69 -16.40 -0.88
CA CYS A 10 -5.43 -17.66 -0.95
C CYS A 10 -6.89 -17.54 -1.41
N HIS A 11 -7.51 -16.36 -1.29
CA HIS A 11 -8.87 -16.15 -1.80
C HIS A 11 -8.90 -16.00 -3.32
N LYS A 12 -7.83 -15.44 -3.89
CA LYS A 12 -7.71 -15.22 -5.33
C LYS A 12 -7.11 -16.43 -6.04
N ASP A 13 -6.14 -17.12 -5.43
CA ASP A 13 -5.56 -18.37 -5.92
C ASP A 13 -6.16 -19.57 -5.19
N ARG A 14 -7.41 -19.88 -5.51
CA ARG A 14 -8.12 -21.00 -4.87
C ARG A 14 -7.45 -22.33 -5.18
N GLY A 15 -7.10 -23.07 -4.14
CA GLY A 15 -6.39 -24.33 -4.26
C GLY A 15 -4.94 -24.19 -4.66
N LEU A 16 -4.38 -22.99 -4.62
CA LEU A 16 -2.98 -22.68 -4.91
C LEU A 16 -2.52 -23.11 -6.33
N ALA A 17 -3.43 -23.14 -7.30
CA ALA A 17 -3.16 -23.66 -8.64
C ALA A 17 -2.06 -22.83 -9.37
N VAL A 18 -2.13 -21.50 -9.29
CA VAL A 18 -1.13 -20.61 -9.92
C VAL A 18 0.17 -20.64 -9.12
N THR A 19 0.08 -20.66 -7.80
CA THR A 19 1.22 -20.82 -6.88
C THR A 19 2.04 -22.06 -7.21
N GLU A 20 1.38 -23.23 -7.30
CA GLU A 20 2.03 -24.51 -7.60
C GLU A 20 2.62 -24.53 -9.04
N ARG A 21 1.93 -23.91 -9.98
CA ARG A 21 2.43 -23.77 -11.37
C ARG A 21 3.72 -22.95 -11.41
N ILE A 22 3.79 -21.82 -10.70
CA ILE A 22 5.01 -20.99 -10.60
C ILE A 22 6.11 -21.77 -9.91
N ARG A 23 5.83 -22.40 -8.76
CA ARG A 23 6.79 -23.17 -8.00
C ARG A 23 7.40 -24.28 -8.86
N GLY A 24 6.57 -25.12 -9.45
CA GLY A 24 7.03 -26.24 -10.28
C GLY A 24 7.83 -25.77 -11.49
N TYR A 25 7.44 -24.65 -12.12
CA TYR A 25 8.19 -24.07 -13.23
C TYR A 25 9.59 -23.60 -12.81
N LEU A 26 9.69 -22.83 -11.73
CA LEU A 26 10.96 -22.31 -11.23
C LEU A 26 11.88 -23.45 -10.74
N GLU A 27 11.36 -24.42 -10.00
CA GLU A 27 12.11 -25.59 -9.53
C GLU A 27 12.63 -26.44 -10.69
N SER A 28 11.83 -26.63 -11.76
CA SER A 28 12.27 -27.34 -12.97
C SER A 28 13.44 -26.66 -13.68
N ARG A 29 13.63 -25.36 -13.47
CA ARG A 29 14.74 -24.55 -13.97
C ARG A 29 15.89 -24.40 -12.94
N GLY A 30 15.87 -25.21 -11.86
CA GLY A 30 16.92 -25.22 -10.85
C GLY A 30 16.93 -23.97 -9.96
N GLN A 31 15.80 -23.28 -9.82
CA GLN A 31 15.68 -22.15 -8.91
C GLN A 31 15.12 -22.57 -7.54
N LYS A 32 15.41 -21.82 -6.49
CA LYS A 32 14.89 -22.02 -5.13
C LYS A 32 13.60 -21.22 -4.96
N CYS A 33 12.59 -21.81 -4.31
CA CYS A 33 11.31 -21.16 -4.04
C CYS A 33 10.91 -21.28 -2.57
N THR A 34 10.31 -20.22 -2.02
CA THR A 34 9.63 -20.22 -0.73
C THR A 34 8.24 -19.64 -0.93
N VAL A 35 7.21 -20.39 -0.56
CA VAL A 35 5.81 -19.95 -0.65
C VAL A 35 5.42 -19.29 0.68
N ILE A 36 4.82 -18.10 0.58
CA ILE A 36 4.29 -17.33 1.70
C ILE A 36 2.81 -17.11 1.45
N LEU A 37 1.99 -17.59 2.35
CA LEU A 37 0.55 -17.39 2.27
C LEU A 37 0.20 -16.09 2.99
N GLN A 38 -0.59 -15.24 2.33
CA GLN A 38 -1.10 -14.02 2.96
C GLN A 38 -1.95 -14.41 4.15
N ASP A 39 -1.57 -13.95 5.36
CA ASP A 39 -2.32 -14.23 6.56
C ASP A 39 -3.64 -13.45 6.56
N MET A 40 -4.73 -14.20 6.60
CA MET A 40 -6.10 -13.69 6.61
C MET A 40 -6.59 -13.37 8.02
N ALA A 41 -5.75 -13.48 9.05
CA ALA A 41 -6.13 -13.33 10.46
C ALA A 41 -6.55 -11.89 10.86
N ARG A 42 -6.56 -10.93 9.92
CA ARG A 42 -7.07 -9.57 10.16
C ARG A 42 -8.59 -9.44 9.98
N GLU A 43 -9.26 -10.38 9.33
CA GLU A 43 -10.72 -10.47 9.36
C GLU A 43 -11.13 -11.43 10.49
N GLN A 44 -11.97 -10.95 11.41
CA GLN A 44 -12.49 -11.66 12.57
C GLN A 44 -13.30 -12.91 12.18
N SER A 45 -12.62 -13.94 11.74
CA SER A 45 -13.21 -15.26 11.54
C SER A 45 -12.17 -16.34 11.79
N PRO A 46 -12.49 -17.43 12.52
CA PRO A 46 -11.57 -18.54 12.72
C PRO A 46 -11.40 -19.28 11.39
N ALA A 47 -10.62 -18.70 10.49
CA ALA A 47 -10.33 -19.30 9.20
C ALA A 47 -9.37 -20.47 9.37
N LYS A 48 -9.76 -21.59 8.81
CA LYS A 48 -8.93 -22.79 8.67
C LYS A 48 -7.59 -22.40 8.06
N SER A 49 -6.50 -22.70 8.79
CA SER A 49 -5.12 -22.51 8.33
C SER A 49 -4.94 -23.03 6.91
N CYS A 50 -4.52 -22.16 5.98
CA CYS A 50 -3.96 -22.62 4.71
C CYS A 50 -2.62 -23.29 5.03
N LEU A 51 -2.51 -24.58 4.77
CA LEU A 51 -1.28 -25.35 4.99
C LEU A 51 -0.29 -25.02 3.86
N SER A 52 0.94 -24.65 4.23
CA SER A 52 2.05 -24.66 3.28
C SER A 52 2.38 -26.11 2.90
N ALA A 53 2.95 -26.32 1.72
CA ALA A 53 3.39 -27.66 1.28
C ALA A 53 4.45 -28.29 2.21
N GLU A 54 5.04 -27.52 3.13
CA GLU A 54 6.03 -27.96 4.12
C GLU A 54 5.55 -27.80 5.58
N GLY A 55 4.26 -27.54 5.82
CA GLY A 55 3.69 -27.51 7.18
C GLY A 55 4.04 -26.27 8.03
N HIS A 56 4.61 -25.24 7.46
CA HIS A 56 4.89 -23.99 8.20
C HIS A 56 3.71 -23.01 8.13
N THR A 57 3.03 -22.84 9.25
CA THR A 57 1.95 -21.84 9.42
C THR A 57 2.51 -20.66 10.18
N TYR A 58 2.57 -19.48 9.56
CA TYR A 58 2.96 -18.24 10.23
C TYR A 58 1.71 -17.49 10.68
N THR A 59 1.52 -17.35 12.00
CA THR A 59 0.28 -16.82 12.58
C THR A 59 0.38 -15.37 13.07
N LYS A 60 1.60 -14.83 13.26
CA LYS A 60 1.83 -13.43 13.70
C LYS A 60 3.10 -12.86 13.06
N GLU A 61 3.16 -11.56 12.92
CA GLU A 61 4.34 -10.85 12.41
C GLU A 61 5.60 -11.13 13.26
N GLU A 62 5.42 -11.27 14.57
CA GLU A 62 6.49 -11.58 15.54
C GLU A 62 7.05 -13.01 15.40
N ASP A 63 6.23 -13.93 14.87
CA ASP A 63 6.58 -15.35 14.68
C ASP A 63 7.11 -15.66 13.27
N ARG A 64 7.12 -14.66 12.35
CA ARG A 64 7.69 -14.86 11.00
C ARG A 64 9.19 -14.89 11.08
N PRO A 65 9.87 -15.96 10.63
CA PRO A 65 11.31 -15.91 10.42
C PRO A 65 11.61 -14.77 9.45
N GLY A 66 12.73 -14.09 9.65
CA GLY A 66 13.18 -13.05 8.72
C GLY A 66 13.19 -13.59 7.30
N TYR A 67 12.91 -12.73 6.31
CA TYR A 67 13.00 -13.13 4.92
C TYR A 67 14.42 -13.61 4.60
N PRO A 68 14.57 -14.63 3.73
CA PRO A 68 15.88 -15.11 3.31
C PRO A 68 16.73 -13.95 2.76
N GLU A 69 17.96 -13.82 3.24
CA GLU A 69 18.90 -12.78 2.78
C GLU A 69 19.26 -12.94 1.29
N ASP A 70 19.16 -14.17 0.77
CA ASP A 70 19.40 -14.53 -0.63
C ASP A 70 18.17 -14.35 -1.52
N ALA A 71 17.07 -13.77 -1.02
CA ALA A 71 15.86 -13.53 -1.80
C ALA A 71 16.13 -12.59 -2.98
N TYR A 72 15.86 -13.09 -4.20
CA TYR A 72 16.03 -12.32 -5.43
C TYR A 72 14.89 -11.35 -5.65
N CYS A 73 13.65 -11.81 -5.53
CA CYS A 73 12.44 -10.99 -5.57
C CYS A 73 11.25 -11.78 -5.00
N MET A 74 10.16 -11.07 -4.76
CA MET A 74 8.87 -11.64 -4.35
C MET A 74 7.85 -11.55 -5.49
N ILE A 75 7.34 -12.69 -5.92
CA ILE A 75 6.26 -12.82 -6.90
C ILE A 75 4.94 -12.77 -6.14
N VAL A 76 4.16 -11.73 -6.33
CA VAL A 76 2.92 -11.47 -5.58
C VAL A 76 1.72 -11.87 -6.41
N LEU A 77 0.97 -12.86 -5.94
CA LEU A 77 -0.23 -13.40 -6.60
C LEU A 77 -1.48 -12.75 -6.03
N GLY A 78 -2.07 -11.84 -6.80
CA GLY A 78 -3.26 -11.14 -6.32
C GLY A 78 -3.68 -9.96 -7.19
N GLY A 79 -3.90 -8.82 -6.58
CA GLY A 79 -4.15 -7.51 -7.19
C GLY A 79 -3.43 -6.42 -6.42
N ASP A 80 -3.75 -5.14 -6.69
CA ASP A 80 -3.07 -4.00 -6.09
C ASP A 80 -3.09 -4.05 -4.55
N GLY A 81 -4.21 -4.43 -3.91
CA GLY A 81 -4.27 -4.58 -2.46
C GLY A 81 -3.33 -5.67 -1.90
N THR A 82 -3.10 -6.76 -2.66
CA THR A 82 -2.11 -7.79 -2.27
C THR A 82 -0.68 -7.25 -2.43
N MET A 83 -0.44 -6.43 -3.46
CA MET A 83 0.84 -5.74 -3.64
C MET A 83 1.15 -4.77 -2.50
N LEU A 84 0.15 -3.99 -2.03
CA LEU A 84 0.30 -3.09 -0.88
C LEU A 84 0.69 -3.86 0.38
N GLN A 85 0.02 -4.96 0.66
CA GLN A 85 0.34 -5.80 1.82
C GLN A 85 1.74 -6.39 1.70
N ALA A 86 2.11 -6.92 0.54
CA ALA A 86 3.45 -7.45 0.30
C ALA A 86 4.52 -6.38 0.48
N ALA A 87 4.30 -5.17 -0.06
CA ALA A 87 5.22 -4.04 0.10
C ALA A 87 5.44 -3.67 1.57
N TRP A 88 4.35 -3.63 2.35
CA TRP A 88 4.44 -3.38 3.78
C TRP A 88 5.20 -4.50 4.52
N ASP A 89 4.91 -5.76 4.17
CA ASP A 89 5.56 -6.93 4.80
C ASP A 89 7.08 -6.92 4.57
N VAL A 90 7.54 -6.56 3.35
CA VAL A 90 8.98 -6.55 3.00
C VAL A 90 9.68 -5.20 3.23
N ARG A 91 9.00 -4.18 3.78
CA ARG A 91 9.54 -2.81 3.94
C ARG A 91 10.88 -2.69 4.67
N LYS A 92 11.27 -3.73 5.43
CA LYS A 92 12.57 -3.80 6.13
C LYS A 92 13.59 -4.67 5.40
N ALA A 93 13.15 -5.50 4.46
CA ALA A 93 13.99 -6.49 3.79
C ALA A 93 14.47 -6.04 2.40
N HIS A 94 13.94 -4.92 1.86
CA HIS A 94 14.29 -4.38 0.54
C HIS A 94 14.20 -5.40 -0.60
N ILE A 95 13.18 -6.29 -0.56
CA ILE A 95 12.96 -7.32 -1.57
C ILE A 95 12.11 -6.72 -2.69
N PRO A 96 12.58 -6.74 -3.96
CA PRO A 96 11.79 -6.27 -5.10
C PRO A 96 10.54 -7.11 -5.31
N LEU A 97 9.44 -6.46 -5.72
CA LEU A 97 8.14 -7.10 -5.95
C LEU A 97 7.82 -7.18 -7.44
N ILE A 98 7.17 -8.26 -7.88
CA ILE A 98 6.53 -8.37 -9.18
C ILE A 98 5.12 -8.91 -9.01
N GLY A 99 4.12 -8.22 -9.59
CA GLY A 99 2.71 -8.56 -9.43
C GLY A 99 2.17 -9.47 -10.54
N VAL A 100 1.58 -10.59 -10.17
CA VAL A 100 0.79 -11.46 -11.05
C VAL A 100 -0.69 -11.20 -10.77
N ASN A 101 -1.42 -10.75 -11.79
CA ASN A 101 -2.81 -10.38 -11.67
C ASN A 101 -3.73 -11.60 -11.66
N LEU A 102 -4.45 -11.82 -10.55
CA LEU A 102 -5.45 -12.86 -10.42
C LEU A 102 -6.90 -12.32 -10.39
N GLY A 103 -7.15 -11.23 -11.09
CA GLY A 103 -8.48 -10.62 -11.12
C GLY A 103 -8.58 -9.51 -12.15
N THR A 104 -9.20 -8.39 -11.79
CA THR A 104 -9.25 -7.19 -12.65
C THR A 104 -7.88 -6.56 -12.75
N LEU A 105 -7.56 -6.00 -13.93
CA LEU A 105 -6.29 -5.33 -14.19
C LEU A 105 -5.98 -4.27 -13.11
N GLY A 106 -4.83 -4.40 -12.46
CA GLY A 106 -4.31 -3.45 -11.49
C GLY A 106 -3.39 -2.41 -12.10
N TYR A 107 -2.95 -1.45 -11.29
CA TYR A 107 -1.88 -0.51 -11.65
C TYR A 107 -0.49 -1.02 -11.26
N MET A 108 -0.43 -2.01 -10.37
CA MET A 108 0.83 -2.59 -9.86
C MET A 108 1.03 -4.06 -10.25
N THR A 109 0.01 -4.70 -10.85
CA THR A 109 0.08 -6.10 -11.30
C THR A 109 0.05 -6.14 -12.82
N GLU A 110 1.12 -6.63 -13.44
CA GLU A 110 1.29 -6.59 -14.90
C GLU A 110 1.30 -7.97 -15.57
N VAL A 111 1.61 -9.02 -14.81
CA VAL A 111 1.73 -10.38 -15.37
C VAL A 111 0.37 -11.06 -15.32
N GLU A 112 -0.13 -11.47 -16.48
CA GLU A 112 -1.35 -12.28 -16.58
C GLU A 112 -1.00 -13.77 -16.50
N PRO A 113 -1.89 -14.63 -15.94
CA PRO A 113 -1.65 -16.08 -15.84
C PRO A 113 -1.36 -16.77 -17.18
N GLY A 114 -1.85 -16.21 -18.29
CA GLY A 114 -1.60 -16.71 -19.65
C GLY A 114 -0.18 -16.53 -20.15
N CYS A 115 0.56 -15.54 -19.63
CA CYS A 115 1.93 -15.20 -20.04
C CYS A 115 2.97 -15.51 -18.95
N LEU A 116 2.62 -16.37 -18.01
CA LEU A 116 3.36 -16.57 -16.77
C LEU A 116 4.77 -17.12 -17.02
N GLU A 117 4.92 -18.20 -17.80
CA GLU A 117 6.21 -18.83 -18.05
C GLU A 117 7.16 -17.90 -18.80
N GLU A 118 6.66 -17.13 -19.78
CA GLU A 118 7.46 -16.13 -20.49
C GLU A 118 7.94 -15.04 -19.54
N ALA A 119 7.07 -14.57 -18.65
CA ALA A 119 7.43 -13.57 -17.63
C ALA A 119 8.49 -14.11 -16.66
N LEU A 120 8.36 -15.37 -16.23
CA LEU A 120 9.34 -16.03 -15.35
C LEU A 120 10.69 -16.24 -16.06
N ASP A 121 10.69 -16.62 -17.34
CA ASP A 121 11.94 -16.75 -18.13
C ASP A 121 12.67 -15.41 -18.25
N ARG A 122 11.97 -14.32 -18.54
CA ARG A 122 12.54 -12.96 -18.57
C ARG A 122 13.09 -12.56 -17.20
N LEU A 123 12.35 -12.84 -16.12
CA LEU A 123 12.76 -12.54 -14.75
C LEU A 123 14.02 -13.31 -14.33
N MET A 124 14.08 -14.62 -14.66
CA MET A 124 15.27 -15.44 -14.43
C MET A 124 16.46 -14.97 -15.27
N GLY A 125 16.21 -14.53 -16.50
CA GLY A 125 17.20 -13.98 -17.43
C GLY A 125 17.69 -12.57 -17.07
N GLY A 126 17.17 -11.95 -16.00
CA GLY A 126 17.56 -10.59 -15.59
C GLY A 126 17.07 -9.50 -16.54
N GLN A 127 16.00 -9.75 -17.29
CA GLN A 127 15.41 -8.82 -18.27
C GLN A 127 14.30 -7.95 -17.67
N ALA A 128 14.13 -7.98 -16.35
CA ALA A 128 13.20 -7.11 -15.63
C ALA A 128 13.78 -5.71 -15.48
N SER A 129 12.98 -4.69 -15.71
CA SER A 129 13.27 -3.33 -15.26
C SER A 129 12.78 -3.14 -13.83
N SER A 130 13.44 -2.29 -13.05
CA SER A 130 13.01 -1.92 -11.70
C SER A 130 12.56 -0.48 -11.70
N GLU A 131 11.44 -0.21 -11.00
CA GLU A 131 10.94 1.14 -10.71
C GLU A 131 10.84 1.32 -9.20
N SER A 132 11.58 2.30 -8.67
CA SER A 132 11.52 2.65 -7.25
C SER A 132 10.31 3.53 -6.99
N ARG A 133 9.45 3.11 -6.08
CA ARG A 133 8.24 3.83 -5.65
C ARG A 133 8.50 4.50 -4.33
N MET A 134 8.23 5.82 -4.26
CA MET A 134 8.28 6.53 -2.98
C MET A 134 7.21 6.01 -2.03
N MET A 135 7.52 6.06 -0.74
CA MET A 135 6.60 5.75 0.35
C MET A 135 6.46 6.97 1.27
N LEU A 136 5.41 6.99 2.06
CA LEU A 136 5.26 7.95 3.16
C LEU A 136 5.51 7.27 4.51
N ASN A 137 6.05 8.03 5.45
CA ASN A 137 6.12 7.67 6.85
C ASN A 137 5.22 8.62 7.64
N GLY A 138 4.33 8.06 8.46
CA GLY A 138 3.47 8.79 9.38
C GLY A 138 3.83 8.48 10.83
N ARG A 139 4.16 9.53 11.61
CA ARG A 139 4.47 9.41 13.03
C ARG A 139 3.41 10.11 13.85
N VAL A 140 2.67 9.35 14.65
CA VAL A 140 1.64 9.84 15.56
C VAL A 140 2.25 10.16 16.92
N PHE A 141 2.06 11.39 17.36
CA PHE A 141 2.43 11.87 18.70
C PHE A 141 1.16 11.98 19.53
N TYR A 142 1.02 11.10 20.49
CA TYR A 142 -0.12 11.09 21.38
C TYR A 142 0.05 12.07 22.54
N ARG A 143 -1.07 12.61 23.04
CA ARG A 143 -1.08 13.52 24.17
C ARG A 143 -0.47 12.94 25.44
N ASP A 144 -0.48 11.62 25.60
CA ASP A 144 0.11 10.90 26.73
C ASP A 144 1.63 10.70 26.61
N GLY A 145 2.25 11.22 25.56
CA GLY A 145 3.68 11.13 25.27
C GLY A 145 4.11 9.89 24.49
N ARG A 146 3.21 8.96 24.20
CA ARG A 146 3.52 7.84 23.29
C ARG A 146 3.78 8.35 21.89
N VAL A 147 4.62 7.62 21.14
CA VAL A 147 4.84 7.84 19.72
C VAL A 147 4.71 6.50 19.02
N THR A 148 3.96 6.48 17.93
CA THR A 148 3.84 5.31 17.05
C THR A 148 4.05 5.74 15.62
N GLU A 149 4.68 4.89 14.82
CA GLU A 149 4.92 5.19 13.40
C GLU A 149 4.54 4.01 12.51
N ASP A 150 4.13 4.32 11.29
CA ASP A 150 3.92 3.33 10.24
C ASP A 150 4.22 3.94 8.86
N TRP A 151 4.19 3.10 7.82
CA TRP A 151 4.55 3.43 6.44
C TRP A 151 3.42 3.03 5.50
N CYS A 152 3.30 3.75 4.39
CA CYS A 152 2.41 3.37 3.31
C CYS A 152 3.08 3.55 1.94
N LEU A 153 2.64 2.74 0.98
CA LEU A 153 2.99 2.87 -0.43
C LEU A 153 2.01 3.78 -1.16
N ASN A 154 0.72 3.70 -0.83
CA ASN A 154 -0.32 4.54 -1.41
C ASN A 154 -0.59 5.80 -0.59
N ASP A 155 -1.23 5.66 0.57
CA ASP A 155 -1.77 6.81 1.30
C ASP A 155 -1.85 6.62 2.81
N ILE A 156 -1.86 7.77 3.50
CA ILE A 156 -2.23 7.91 4.90
C ILE A 156 -3.53 8.70 4.92
N VAL A 157 -4.60 8.06 5.40
CA VAL A 157 -5.94 8.65 5.47
C VAL A 157 -6.28 8.97 6.91
N ILE A 158 -6.48 10.24 7.24
CA ILE A 158 -7.02 10.67 8.52
C ILE A 158 -8.52 10.87 8.34
N SER A 159 -9.31 10.03 8.99
CA SER A 159 -10.77 10.05 8.84
C SER A 159 -11.50 9.96 10.17
N ARG A 160 -12.76 10.39 10.16
CA ARG A 160 -13.67 10.23 11.30
C ARG A 160 -13.92 8.76 11.63
N CYS A 161 -14.15 8.48 12.90
CA CYS A 161 -14.63 7.18 13.36
C CYS A 161 -16.10 7.24 13.78
N GLY A 162 -16.83 6.14 13.60
CA GLY A 162 -18.19 5.96 14.14
C GLY A 162 -19.25 6.86 13.50
N ALA A 163 -19.95 7.67 14.29
CA ALA A 163 -21.09 8.46 13.83
C ALA A 163 -20.74 9.45 12.71
N LEU A 164 -21.74 9.78 11.86
CA LEU A 164 -21.64 10.76 10.77
C LEU A 164 -21.47 12.19 11.32
N GLN A 165 -20.34 12.48 11.93
CA GLN A 165 -20.00 13.82 12.41
C GLN A 165 -18.77 14.32 11.64
N VAL A 166 -18.89 15.55 11.14
CA VAL A 166 -17.78 16.27 10.52
C VAL A 166 -16.69 16.50 11.54
N ILE A 167 -15.46 16.14 11.20
CA ILE A 167 -14.28 16.39 12.03
C ILE A 167 -13.60 17.69 11.62
N LYS A 168 -12.83 18.26 12.56
CA LYS A 168 -11.94 19.38 12.34
C LYS A 168 -10.50 18.89 12.35
N LEU A 169 -9.70 19.35 11.39
CA LEU A 169 -8.30 19.02 11.24
C LEU A 169 -7.52 20.30 10.99
N ASN A 170 -6.54 20.60 11.83
CA ASN A 170 -5.59 21.71 11.61
C ASN A 170 -4.41 21.18 10.82
N ILE A 171 -4.20 21.70 9.62
CA ILE A 171 -3.12 21.29 8.74
C ILE A 171 -2.00 22.34 8.76
N PHE A 172 -0.78 21.85 8.90
CA PHE A 172 0.46 22.64 8.81
C PHE A 172 1.37 22.02 7.76
N VAL A 173 2.09 22.84 7.03
CA VAL A 173 3.14 22.43 6.09
C VAL A 173 4.41 23.19 6.46
N ASN A 174 5.48 22.45 6.73
CA ASN A 174 6.77 22.99 7.17
C ASN A 174 6.63 23.93 8.39
N GLY A 175 5.77 23.56 9.33
CA GLY A 175 5.47 24.34 10.53
C GLY A 175 4.58 25.56 10.31
N GLN A 176 4.18 25.88 9.08
CA GLN A 176 3.28 26.97 8.77
C GLN A 176 1.82 26.47 8.74
N PHE A 177 0.94 27.15 9.46
CA PHE A 177 -0.49 26.85 9.42
C PHE A 177 -1.04 27.08 8.01
N LEU A 178 -1.58 26.02 7.41
CA LEU A 178 -2.19 26.10 6.10
C LEU A 178 -3.68 26.42 6.22
N LYS A 179 -4.43 25.56 6.93
CA LYS A 179 -5.90 25.68 7.02
C LYS A 179 -6.48 24.74 8.08
N GLU A 180 -7.63 25.13 8.68
CA GLU A 180 -8.55 24.20 9.35
C GLU A 180 -9.51 23.60 8.30
N TYR A 181 -9.54 22.28 8.19
CA TYR A 181 -10.56 21.58 7.42
C TYR A 181 -11.70 21.12 8.33
N SER A 182 -12.95 21.34 7.89
CA SER A 182 -14.14 20.68 8.40
C SER A 182 -14.59 19.68 7.32
N ALA A 183 -14.36 18.38 7.54
CA ALA A 183 -14.47 17.35 6.50
C ALA A 183 -14.77 15.97 7.11
N ASP A 184 -15.00 14.97 6.29
CA ASP A 184 -15.00 13.57 6.71
C ASP A 184 -13.57 13.04 6.96
N GLY A 185 -12.57 13.68 6.34
CA GLY A 185 -11.16 13.34 6.49
C GLY A 185 -10.26 14.08 5.52
N VAL A 186 -9.00 13.67 5.50
CA VAL A 186 -7.98 14.09 4.53
C VAL A 186 -7.11 12.90 4.14
N ILE A 187 -6.76 12.84 2.86
CA ILE A 187 -5.85 11.85 2.28
C ILE A 187 -4.52 12.53 2.01
N ILE A 188 -3.43 11.94 2.49
CA ILE A 188 -2.07 12.30 2.10
C ILE A 188 -1.52 11.11 1.31
N THR A 189 -1.29 11.29 0.02
CA THR A 189 -0.98 10.18 -0.88
C THR A 189 0.29 10.40 -1.69
N THR A 190 0.93 9.28 -2.05
CA THR A 190 2.02 9.21 -3.02
C THR A 190 1.48 9.24 -4.45
N PRO A 191 2.32 9.39 -5.48
CA PRO A 191 1.91 9.20 -6.87
C PRO A 191 1.34 7.80 -7.15
N THR A 192 1.86 6.76 -6.49
CA THR A 192 1.31 5.39 -6.60
C THR A 192 -0.12 5.33 -6.12
N GLY A 193 -0.43 5.93 -4.96
CA GLY A 193 -1.78 5.99 -4.39
C GLY A 193 -2.73 6.97 -5.08
N SER A 194 -2.22 7.80 -6.02
CA SER A 194 -3.07 8.79 -6.73
C SER A 194 -4.24 8.16 -7.48
N THR A 195 -4.10 6.89 -7.89
CA THR A 195 -5.13 6.10 -8.58
C THR A 195 -6.00 5.25 -7.63
N GLY A 196 -5.75 5.33 -6.32
CA GLY A 196 -6.51 4.66 -5.27
C GLY A 196 -7.61 5.53 -4.67
N TYR A 197 -7.68 5.61 -3.35
CA TYR A 197 -8.71 6.39 -2.65
C TYR A 197 -8.67 7.88 -2.98
N ASN A 198 -7.49 8.43 -3.24
CA ASN A 198 -7.33 9.81 -3.73
C ASN A 198 -8.18 10.09 -4.98
N LEU A 199 -8.19 9.17 -5.97
CA LEU A 199 -9.00 9.33 -7.18
C LEU A 199 -10.48 9.37 -6.86
N SER A 200 -10.96 8.47 -6.00
CA SER A 200 -12.37 8.44 -5.55
C SER A 200 -12.79 9.71 -4.79
N ALA A 201 -11.85 10.35 -4.10
CA ALA A 201 -12.06 11.63 -3.43
C ALA A 201 -11.94 12.86 -4.37
N GLY A 202 -11.75 12.63 -5.68
CA GLY A 202 -11.62 13.71 -6.68
C GLY A 202 -10.22 14.32 -6.76
N GLY A 203 -9.21 13.65 -6.24
CA GLY A 203 -7.81 14.05 -6.36
C GLY A 203 -7.23 13.80 -7.77
N PRO A 204 -6.13 14.46 -8.13
CA PRO A 204 -5.50 14.30 -9.43
C PRO A 204 -4.77 12.96 -9.55
N ILE A 205 -4.65 12.46 -10.78
CA ILE A 205 -3.82 11.31 -11.13
C ILE A 205 -2.39 11.81 -11.34
N ALA A 206 -1.42 11.16 -10.71
CA ALA A 206 -0.01 11.38 -10.91
C ALA A 206 0.65 10.13 -11.49
N LYS A 207 1.67 10.32 -12.36
CA LYS A 207 2.48 9.22 -12.84
C LYS A 207 3.24 8.62 -11.65
N PRO A 208 3.23 7.29 -11.46
CA PRO A 208 3.86 6.66 -10.30
C PRO A 208 5.36 6.97 -10.11
N SER A 209 6.09 7.27 -11.21
CA SER A 209 7.49 7.69 -11.17
C SER A 209 7.70 9.17 -10.80
N ALA A 210 6.65 9.95 -10.61
CA ALA A 210 6.78 11.32 -10.12
C ALA A 210 7.20 11.31 -8.64
N ARG A 211 7.83 12.41 -8.19
CA ARG A 211 8.15 12.62 -6.78
C ARG A 211 7.39 13.85 -6.27
N LEU A 212 6.30 13.61 -5.60
CA LEU A 212 5.41 14.62 -5.03
C LEU A 212 4.50 13.98 -3.98
N ILE A 213 3.87 14.82 -3.15
CA ILE A 213 2.84 14.41 -2.20
C ILE A 213 1.54 15.11 -2.61
N ILE A 214 0.43 14.39 -2.60
CA ILE A 214 -0.89 14.96 -2.88
C ILE A 214 -1.69 14.95 -1.58
N MET A 215 -2.27 16.09 -1.22
CA MET A 215 -3.20 16.23 -0.11
C MET A 215 -4.59 16.48 -0.67
N THR A 216 -5.54 15.58 -0.41
CA THR A 216 -6.92 15.65 -0.89
C THR A 216 -7.89 15.56 0.28
N PRO A 217 -8.75 16.57 0.52
CA PRO A 217 -9.79 16.50 1.55
C PRO A 217 -10.94 15.58 1.11
N ILE A 218 -11.54 14.87 2.08
CA ILE A 218 -12.68 13.97 1.87
C ILE A 218 -13.95 14.71 2.28
N CYS A 219 -14.88 14.91 1.34
CA CYS A 219 -16.18 15.56 1.56
C CYS A 219 -16.07 16.85 2.44
N PRO A 220 -15.22 17.81 2.07
CA PRO A 220 -15.03 19.02 2.86
C PRO A 220 -16.27 19.91 2.84
N HIS A 221 -16.64 20.45 3.99
CA HIS A 221 -17.75 21.39 4.13
C HIS A 221 -17.35 22.82 3.71
N THR A 222 -16.89 22.97 2.48
CA THR A 222 -16.49 24.25 1.88
C THR A 222 -16.65 24.17 0.36
N LEU A 223 -17.09 25.27 -0.24
CA LEU A 223 -17.34 25.35 -1.69
C LEU A 223 -16.05 25.41 -2.54
N SER A 224 -14.90 25.70 -1.93
CA SER A 224 -13.65 25.99 -2.66
C SER A 224 -12.49 25.07 -2.28
N SER A 225 -12.78 23.87 -1.81
CA SER A 225 -11.70 22.94 -1.48
C SER A 225 -11.11 22.30 -2.75
N ARG A 226 -9.79 22.20 -2.80
CA ARG A 226 -9.04 21.55 -3.89
C ARG A 226 -7.95 20.68 -3.27
N SER A 227 -7.53 19.67 -4.02
CA SER A 227 -6.28 18.96 -3.72
C SER A 227 -5.09 19.90 -3.85
N ILE A 228 -4.10 19.69 -3.01
CA ILE A 228 -2.85 20.46 -3.02
C ILE A 228 -1.72 19.48 -3.33
N ILE A 229 -0.87 19.86 -4.28
CA ILE A 229 0.35 19.12 -4.61
C ILE A 229 1.50 19.79 -3.88
N LEU A 230 2.25 19.00 -3.14
CA LEU A 230 3.38 19.39 -2.31
C LEU A 230 4.66 18.72 -2.80
N SER A 231 5.80 19.31 -2.46
CA SER A 231 7.10 18.69 -2.71
C SER A 231 7.31 17.45 -1.84
N PRO A 232 8.11 16.49 -2.28
CA PRO A 232 8.39 15.29 -1.47
C PRO A 232 9.11 15.62 -0.15
N GLU A 233 9.86 16.73 -0.13
CA GLU A 233 10.60 17.21 1.05
C GLU A 233 9.69 17.91 2.08
N ASP A 234 8.43 18.24 1.73
CA ASP A 234 7.54 18.95 2.63
C ASP A 234 7.12 18.06 3.81
N VAL A 235 7.09 18.67 4.98
CA VAL A 235 6.63 18.06 6.23
C VAL A 235 5.20 18.46 6.47
N ILE A 236 4.29 17.51 6.48
CA ILE A 236 2.87 17.72 6.73
C ILE A 236 2.58 17.35 8.18
N GLU A 237 1.99 18.27 8.94
CA GLU A 237 1.53 17.97 10.30
C GLU A 237 0.02 18.20 10.37
N ILE A 238 -0.68 17.26 10.98
CA ILE A 238 -2.13 17.32 11.18
C ILE A 238 -2.41 17.20 12.66
N GLU A 239 -2.97 18.24 13.25
CA GLU A 239 -3.43 18.25 14.62
C GLU A 239 -4.93 17.98 14.68
N ILE A 240 -5.33 17.26 15.72
CA ILE A 240 -6.74 17.00 16.01
C ILE A 240 -7.22 18.01 17.05
N PRO A 241 -7.84 19.14 16.65
CA PRO A 241 -8.35 20.13 17.59
C PRO A 241 -9.62 19.64 18.31
N GLN A 242 -10.17 20.45 19.17
CA GLN A 242 -11.52 20.23 19.70
C GLN A 242 -12.56 20.35 18.57
N GLY A 243 -13.53 19.46 18.56
CA GLY A 243 -14.67 19.51 17.67
C GLY A 243 -15.64 20.63 17.98
N ARG A 244 -16.83 20.58 17.41
CA ARG A 244 -17.91 21.54 17.68
C ARG A 244 -18.23 21.56 19.18
N GLU A 245 -18.50 22.75 19.71
CA GLU A 245 -18.86 22.97 21.12
C GLU A 245 -17.85 22.42 22.12
N GLY A 246 -16.54 22.38 21.74
CA GLY A 246 -15.48 21.88 22.60
C GLY A 246 -15.45 20.37 22.81
N ARG A 247 -16.22 19.59 22.04
CA ARG A 247 -16.28 18.13 22.16
C ARG A 247 -14.97 17.49 21.76
N ARG A 248 -14.63 16.40 22.44
CA ARG A 248 -13.51 15.55 22.06
C ARG A 248 -13.82 14.84 20.74
N GLN A 249 -12.91 14.89 19.79
CA GLN A 249 -12.98 14.15 18.54
C GLN A 249 -12.24 12.82 18.67
N GLN A 250 -12.69 11.82 17.93
CA GLN A 250 -11.98 10.56 17.67
C GLN A 250 -11.82 10.41 16.17
N VAL A 251 -10.61 10.11 15.73
CA VAL A 251 -10.27 9.91 14.33
C VAL A 251 -9.33 8.71 14.21
N THR A 252 -9.20 8.18 13.01
CA THR A 252 -8.23 7.14 12.68
C THR A 252 -7.25 7.64 11.64
N ALA A 253 -5.99 7.24 11.76
CA ALA A 253 -5.00 7.33 10.72
C ALA A 253 -4.81 5.93 10.12
N ASN A 254 -5.22 5.75 8.86
CA ASN A 254 -5.14 4.48 8.14
C ASN A 254 -4.00 4.54 7.14
N PHE A 255 -3.14 3.51 7.13
CA PHE A 255 -2.02 3.35 6.23
C PHE A 255 -2.36 2.24 5.23
N ASP A 256 -2.46 2.59 3.95
CA ASP A 256 -2.85 1.69 2.84
C ASP A 256 -4.16 0.92 3.10
N GLY A 257 -5.05 1.45 3.95
CA GLY A 257 -6.31 0.83 4.33
C GLY A 257 -6.20 -0.45 5.19
N ALA A 258 -4.98 -0.87 5.54
CA ALA A 258 -4.73 -2.12 6.26
C ALA A 258 -4.27 -1.92 7.72
N HIS A 259 -3.63 -0.81 8.01
CA HIS A 259 -3.07 -0.49 9.32
C HIS A 259 -3.72 0.75 9.88
N GLU A 260 -4.28 0.64 11.08
CA GLU A 260 -5.04 1.70 11.71
C GLU A 260 -4.41 2.13 13.04
N LEU A 261 -4.21 3.44 13.20
CA LEU A 261 -3.81 4.08 14.45
C LEU A 261 -4.94 4.99 14.91
N SER A 262 -5.51 4.71 16.08
CA SER A 262 -6.55 5.56 16.69
C SER A 262 -5.93 6.83 17.25
N MET A 263 -6.54 7.98 16.95
CA MET A 263 -6.14 9.31 17.41
C MET A 263 -7.34 10.05 18.00
N SER A 264 -7.06 11.07 18.81
CA SER A 264 -8.11 11.90 19.43
C SER A 264 -7.65 13.35 19.59
N THR A 265 -8.57 14.21 20.01
CA THR A 265 -8.27 15.61 20.32
C THR A 265 -7.00 15.77 21.16
N GLY A 266 -6.08 16.57 20.66
CA GLY A 266 -4.78 16.86 21.25
C GLY A 266 -3.64 15.98 20.71
N ASP A 267 -3.95 14.95 19.93
CA ASP A 267 -2.95 14.16 19.22
C ASP A 267 -2.56 14.83 17.89
N ARG A 268 -1.37 14.52 17.40
CA ARG A 268 -0.84 15.05 16.15
C ARG A 268 -0.16 13.94 15.35
N ILE A 269 -0.30 13.95 14.03
CA ILE A 269 0.47 13.13 13.12
C ILE A 269 1.38 14.00 12.26
N ARG A 270 2.64 13.58 12.13
CA ARG A 270 3.61 14.15 11.21
C ARG A 270 3.86 13.16 10.08
N ILE A 271 3.71 13.63 8.84
CA ILE A 271 3.84 12.83 7.62
C ILE A 271 4.96 13.42 6.77
N VAL A 272 5.86 12.56 6.33
CA VAL A 272 7.01 12.90 5.49
C VAL A 272 7.24 11.84 4.42
N GLU A 273 8.02 12.16 3.39
CA GLU A 273 8.59 11.13 2.52
C GLU A 273 9.40 10.15 3.37
N SER A 274 9.23 8.88 3.12
CA SER A 274 9.99 7.82 3.79
C SER A 274 11.37 7.67 3.16
N GLU A 275 12.38 7.38 3.99
CA GLU A 275 13.69 6.91 3.51
C GLU A 275 13.59 5.52 2.84
N LYS A 276 12.52 4.79 3.11
CA LYS A 276 12.24 3.49 2.49
C LYS A 276 11.49 3.68 1.19
N THR A 277 11.84 2.85 0.22
CA THR A 277 11.15 2.74 -1.07
C THR A 277 10.69 1.31 -1.31
N THR A 278 9.77 1.13 -2.22
CA THR A 278 9.36 -0.17 -2.72
C THR A 278 9.83 -0.32 -4.17
N GLU A 279 10.64 -1.34 -4.44
CA GLU A 279 11.06 -1.66 -5.79
C GLU A 279 10.02 -2.56 -6.47
N ILE A 280 9.46 -2.11 -7.59
CA ILE A 280 8.54 -2.89 -8.41
C ILE A 280 9.23 -3.30 -9.70
N LEU A 281 9.32 -4.60 -9.92
CA LEU A 281 9.88 -5.18 -11.14
C LEU A 281 8.81 -5.25 -12.22
N SER A 282 9.22 -4.94 -13.45
CA SER A 282 8.42 -5.07 -14.65
C SER A 282 9.17 -5.89 -15.70
N VAL A 283 8.52 -6.90 -16.25
CA VAL A 283 9.01 -7.73 -17.36
C VAL A 283 8.29 -7.45 -18.67
N ASN A 284 7.13 -6.82 -18.59
CA ASN A 284 6.34 -6.35 -19.73
C ASN A 284 6.63 -4.88 -20.02
N LYS A 285 6.50 -4.45 -21.28
CA LYS A 285 6.70 -3.06 -21.67
C LYS A 285 5.40 -2.25 -21.62
N ILE A 286 4.44 -2.65 -20.76
CA ILE A 286 3.15 -1.95 -20.64
C ILE A 286 3.39 -0.66 -19.84
N SER A 287 3.07 0.47 -20.43
CA SER A 287 3.24 1.77 -19.76
C SER A 287 2.08 2.09 -18.82
N PHE A 288 2.35 2.92 -17.81
CA PHE A 288 1.29 3.44 -16.92
C PHE A 288 0.12 4.09 -17.70
N LEU A 289 0.43 4.85 -18.76
CA LEU A 289 -0.60 5.51 -19.58
C LEU A 289 -1.46 4.50 -20.35
N GLU A 290 -0.89 3.39 -20.75
CA GLU A 290 -1.63 2.31 -21.41
C GLU A 290 -2.60 1.61 -20.43
N VAL A 291 -2.15 1.33 -19.20
CA VAL A 291 -3.00 0.80 -18.13
C VAL A 291 -4.12 1.79 -17.81
N LEU A 292 -3.78 3.07 -17.65
CA LEU A 292 -4.75 4.14 -17.37
C LEU A 292 -5.81 4.23 -18.49
N HIS A 293 -5.37 4.21 -19.76
CA HIS A 293 -6.28 4.23 -20.89
C HIS A 293 -7.25 3.03 -20.90
N ARG A 294 -6.76 1.83 -20.64
CA ARG A 294 -7.62 0.63 -20.56
C ARG A 294 -8.67 0.76 -19.45
N LYS A 295 -8.27 1.21 -18.27
CA LYS A 295 -9.20 1.41 -17.14
C LYS A 295 -10.24 2.50 -17.36
N MET A 296 -9.89 3.58 -18.05
CA MET A 296 -10.84 4.65 -18.39
C MET A 296 -11.91 4.17 -19.38
N ARG A 297 -11.56 3.22 -20.26
CA ARG A 297 -12.54 2.65 -21.24
C ARG A 297 -13.47 1.59 -20.63
N GLU A 298 -13.03 0.88 -19.58
CA GLU A 298 -13.86 -0.13 -18.89
C GLU A 298 -14.98 0.52 -18.04
N THR A 299 -14.92 1.83 -17.82
CA THR A 299 -15.90 2.61 -17.04
C THR A 299 -16.92 3.34 -17.92
N GLU A 300 -16.81 3.29 -19.25
CA GLU A 300 -17.80 3.72 -20.22
C GLU A 300 -18.74 2.56 -20.64
#